data_97a641473230b51cac08d314b92a08cd
#
_entry.id   97a641473230b51cac08d314b92a08cd
#
_cell.length_a   1.000
_cell.length_b   1.000
_cell.length_c   1.000
_cell.angle_alpha   90.00
_cell.angle_beta   90.00
_cell.angle_gamma   90.00
#
_symmetry.space_group_name_H-M   'P 1'
#
loop_
_entity.id
_entity.type
_entity.pdbx_description
1 polymer ?
#
loop_
_entity_poly.entity_id
_entity_poly.type
_entity_poly.pdbx_seq_one_letter_code
_entity_poly.pdbx_strand_id
1 'polypeptide(L)'
;MNAHGIVHKYGDHVDTDVIIPARYLNTQSHKELASHCMEDIDKDFIHRVKGGDIMVAGVNFGCGSSREHAPVAIKASGISCVIAVNFARIFYRNAINIGLAILECPAASADIENGDEVTVDFDTGVITDVTKGTTYQAEPFPPFIKDMIARGGLMASLKAKEAAK
;
A
#
# COMPACT_ATOMS: atom_id res chain seq x y z
N MET A 1 -15.14 4.47 -3.61
CA MET A 1 -13.78 4.64 -3.04
C MET A 1 -12.77 4.21 -4.08
N ASN A 2 -11.92 5.13 -4.51
CA ASN A 2 -11.03 4.90 -5.65
C ASN A 2 -9.63 5.43 -5.35
N ALA A 3 -8.62 4.87 -6.05
CA ALA A 3 -7.27 5.40 -6.08
C ALA A 3 -6.90 5.79 -7.51
N HIS A 4 -6.03 6.80 -7.64
CA HIS A 4 -5.52 7.26 -8.92
C HIS A 4 -4.14 7.87 -8.70
N GLY A 5 -3.16 7.39 -9.40
CA GLY A 5 -1.80 7.92 -9.27
C GLY A 5 -0.81 7.26 -10.21
N ILE A 6 0.45 7.65 -10.05
CA ILE A 6 1.56 7.12 -10.83
C ILE A 6 2.18 5.94 -10.08
N VAL A 7 2.61 4.94 -10.83
CA VAL A 7 3.14 3.69 -10.28
C VAL A 7 4.63 3.81 -9.93
N HIS A 8 4.96 3.32 -8.74
CA HIS A 8 6.33 3.04 -8.32
C HIS A 8 6.45 1.52 -8.22
N LYS A 9 7.22 0.91 -9.10
CA LYS A 9 7.26 -0.55 -9.23
C LYS A 9 8.53 -1.15 -8.62
N TYR A 10 8.34 -2.24 -7.88
CA TYR A 10 9.41 -3.01 -7.23
C TYR A 10 9.25 -4.49 -7.56
N GLY A 11 10.26 -5.29 -7.24
CA GLY A 11 10.29 -6.71 -7.55
C GLY A 11 9.65 -7.60 -6.49
N ASP A 12 10.14 -8.84 -6.43
CA ASP A 12 9.68 -9.85 -5.47
C ASP A 12 10.36 -9.69 -4.12
N HIS A 13 9.74 -10.24 -3.07
CA HIS A 13 10.31 -10.33 -1.73
C HIS A 13 10.78 -9.00 -1.17
N VAL A 14 9.98 -7.96 -1.35
CA VAL A 14 10.23 -6.66 -0.70
C VAL A 14 9.92 -6.84 0.78
N ASP A 15 10.97 -7.01 1.59
CA ASP A 15 10.79 -7.29 3.00
C ASP A 15 10.64 -6.01 3.83
N THR A 16 10.24 -6.19 5.10
CA THR A 16 9.96 -5.05 5.98
C THR A 16 11.22 -4.23 6.30
N ASP A 17 12.40 -4.84 6.32
CA ASP A 17 13.68 -4.12 6.50
C ASP A 17 13.98 -3.21 5.31
N VAL A 18 13.57 -3.61 4.12
CA VAL A 18 13.73 -2.82 2.90
C VAL A 18 12.75 -1.66 2.88
N ILE A 19 11.51 -1.90 3.33
CA ILE A 19 10.47 -0.87 3.37
C ILE A 19 10.85 0.22 4.37
N ILE A 20 11.24 -0.17 5.58
CA ILE A 20 11.72 0.76 6.60
C ILE A 20 12.86 0.10 7.40
N PRO A 21 14.09 0.60 7.28
CA PRO A 21 15.23 -0.01 7.97
C PRO A 21 15.10 0.02 9.49
N ALA A 22 15.69 -0.98 10.16
CA ALA A 22 15.63 -1.14 11.60
C ALA A 22 16.14 0.09 12.37
N ARG A 23 17.07 0.83 11.80
CA ARG A 23 17.62 2.04 12.43
C ARG A 23 16.60 3.15 12.65
N TYR A 24 15.40 3.06 12.03
CA TYR A 24 14.33 4.04 12.17
C TYR A 24 13.16 3.56 13.02
N LEU A 25 13.25 2.37 13.63
CA LEU A 25 12.14 1.80 14.39
C LEU A 25 11.96 2.41 15.78
N ASN A 26 12.86 3.28 16.20
CA ASN A 26 12.77 3.97 17.47
C ASN A 26 11.89 5.22 17.43
N THR A 27 11.31 5.53 16.29
CA THR A 27 10.40 6.69 16.14
C THR A 27 8.96 6.23 15.94
N GLN A 28 8.02 7.04 16.44
CA GLN A 28 6.60 6.89 16.16
C GLN A 28 6.08 7.97 15.21
N SER A 29 6.97 8.86 14.77
CA SER A 29 6.60 9.94 13.85
C SER A 29 6.34 9.39 12.43
N HIS A 30 5.11 9.55 11.97
CA HIS A 30 4.74 9.16 10.59
C HIS A 30 5.55 9.93 9.56
N LYS A 31 5.79 11.22 9.81
CA LYS A 31 6.58 12.05 8.92
C LYS A 31 8.02 11.55 8.80
N GLU A 32 8.62 11.16 9.91
CA GLU A 32 9.99 10.63 9.91
C GLU A 32 10.05 9.27 9.21
N LEU A 33 9.11 8.37 9.48
CA LEU A 33 9.02 7.08 8.80
C LEU A 33 8.84 7.27 7.29
N ALA A 34 7.97 8.18 6.89
CA ALA A 34 7.74 8.49 5.48
C ALA A 34 9.03 8.96 4.78
N SER A 35 9.82 9.78 5.47
CA SER A 35 11.05 10.35 4.88
C SER A 35 12.14 9.32 4.63
N HIS A 36 12.03 8.11 5.21
CA HIS A 36 13.00 7.04 5.04
C HIS A 36 12.40 5.79 4.35
N CYS A 37 11.16 5.89 3.89
CA CYS A 37 10.48 4.78 3.23
C CYS A 37 11.23 4.37 1.96
N MET A 38 11.52 3.08 1.82
CA MET A 38 12.21 2.49 0.67
C MET A 38 13.65 2.98 0.46
N GLU A 39 14.23 3.68 1.44
CA GLU A 39 15.53 4.34 1.32
C GLU A 39 16.65 3.41 0.87
N ASP A 40 16.67 2.17 1.36
CA ASP A 40 17.77 1.24 1.09
C ASP A 40 17.76 0.64 -0.32
N ILE A 41 16.61 0.66 -1.01
CA ILE A 41 16.54 0.13 -2.38
C ILE A 41 16.17 1.19 -3.41
N ASP A 42 15.63 2.32 -2.98
CA ASP A 42 15.21 3.39 -3.88
C ASP A 42 15.25 4.73 -3.11
N LYS A 43 16.44 5.26 -2.96
CA LYS A 43 16.66 6.49 -2.19
C LYS A 43 15.93 7.71 -2.75
N ASP A 44 15.55 7.68 -4.02
CA ASP A 44 14.86 8.78 -4.67
C ASP A 44 13.34 8.67 -4.58
N PHE A 45 12.83 7.57 -4.03
CA PHE A 45 11.39 7.33 -3.90
C PHE A 45 10.69 8.49 -3.18
N ILE A 46 11.23 8.93 -2.05
CA ILE A 46 10.63 10.00 -1.24
C ILE A 46 10.62 11.35 -1.95
N HIS A 47 11.49 11.55 -2.94
CA HIS A 47 11.54 12.79 -3.73
C HIS A 47 10.63 12.72 -4.96
N ARG A 48 10.20 11.54 -5.35
CA ARG A 48 9.40 11.29 -6.54
C ARG A 48 7.93 11.04 -6.22
N VAL A 49 7.63 10.42 -5.07
CA VAL A 49 6.28 10.03 -4.68
C VAL A 49 5.40 11.24 -4.44
N LYS A 50 4.14 11.15 -4.90
CA LYS A 50 3.11 12.17 -4.67
C LYS A 50 1.91 11.54 -4.01
N GLY A 51 1.15 12.34 -3.29
CA GLY A 51 -0.07 11.86 -2.63
C GLY A 51 -1.03 11.23 -3.63
N GLY A 52 -1.47 10.03 -3.35
CA GLY A 52 -2.33 9.25 -4.22
C GLY A 52 -1.61 8.24 -5.10
N ASP A 53 -0.29 8.28 -5.19
CA ASP A 53 0.47 7.34 -6.01
C ASP A 53 0.27 5.89 -5.55
N ILE A 54 0.61 4.95 -6.45
CA ILE A 54 0.35 3.53 -6.28
C ILE A 54 1.68 2.77 -6.33
N MET A 55 1.86 1.83 -5.41
CA MET A 55 3.02 0.94 -5.41
C MET A 55 2.63 -0.40 -6.01
N VAL A 56 3.44 -0.93 -6.94
CA VAL A 56 3.22 -2.22 -7.57
C VAL A 56 4.46 -3.09 -7.32
N ALA A 57 4.26 -4.32 -6.88
CA ALA A 57 5.37 -5.22 -6.58
C ALA A 57 5.02 -6.68 -6.91
N GLY A 58 5.96 -7.58 -6.74
CA GLY A 58 5.82 -8.99 -7.07
C GLY A 58 5.29 -9.85 -5.95
N VAL A 59 5.89 -11.04 -5.78
CA VAL A 59 5.42 -12.01 -4.77
C VAL A 59 5.97 -11.68 -3.40
N ASN A 60 5.21 -12.08 -2.38
CA ASN A 60 5.63 -12.07 -0.98
C ASN A 60 6.02 -10.68 -0.47
N PHE A 61 5.24 -9.66 -0.80
CA PHE A 61 5.46 -8.29 -0.36
C PHE A 61 5.27 -8.17 1.16
N GLY A 62 6.21 -7.50 1.82
CA GLY A 62 6.14 -7.32 3.27
C GLY A 62 6.65 -8.52 4.08
N CYS A 63 7.42 -9.41 3.46
CA CYS A 63 8.02 -10.57 4.15
C CYS A 63 9.05 -10.10 5.19
N GLY A 64 9.55 -11.06 5.97
CA GLY A 64 10.53 -10.77 7.02
C GLY A 64 9.89 -10.50 8.36
N SER A 65 10.46 -9.59 9.13
CA SER A 65 10.01 -9.28 10.49
C SER A 65 8.63 -8.65 10.54
N SER A 66 7.87 -8.94 11.59
CA SER A 66 6.55 -8.38 11.84
C SER A 66 6.66 -6.92 12.31
N ARG A 67 6.83 -5.98 11.37
CA ARG A 67 7.01 -4.56 11.68
C ARG A 67 5.79 -3.75 11.30
N GLU A 68 5.10 -3.23 12.29
CA GLU A 68 3.96 -2.34 12.07
C GLU A 68 4.38 -1.04 11.40
N HIS A 69 5.64 -0.63 11.57
CA HIS A 69 6.20 0.58 10.95
C HIS A 69 6.20 0.53 9.42
N ALA A 70 6.31 -0.67 8.83
CA ALA A 70 6.41 -0.81 7.37
C ALA A 70 5.16 -0.28 6.64
N PRO A 71 3.94 -0.77 6.93
CA PRO A 71 2.76 -0.23 6.26
C PRO A 71 2.51 1.24 6.64
N VAL A 72 2.86 1.67 7.85
CA VAL A 72 2.76 3.08 8.25
C VAL A 72 3.65 3.95 7.39
N ALA A 73 4.90 3.54 7.16
CA ALA A 73 5.84 4.30 6.32
C ALA A 73 5.33 4.45 4.89
N ILE A 74 4.80 3.37 4.30
CA ILE A 74 4.23 3.40 2.96
C ILE A 74 3.05 4.37 2.89
N LYS A 75 2.10 4.24 3.79
CA LYS A 75 0.91 5.10 3.81
C LYS A 75 1.29 6.56 4.02
N ALA A 76 2.17 6.83 4.97
CA ALA A 76 2.59 8.20 5.30
C ALA A 76 3.38 8.85 4.15
N SER A 77 4.03 8.07 3.29
CA SER A 77 4.74 8.59 2.12
C SER A 77 3.80 9.13 1.04
N GLY A 78 2.50 8.83 1.13
CA GLY A 78 1.50 9.28 0.17
C GLY A 78 0.93 8.17 -0.71
N ILE A 79 1.42 6.96 -0.59
CA ILE A 79 0.90 5.81 -1.36
C ILE A 79 -0.55 5.52 -0.94
N SER A 80 -1.44 5.45 -1.92
CA SER A 80 -2.86 5.19 -1.70
C SER A 80 -3.19 3.71 -1.72
N CYS A 81 -2.39 2.90 -2.44
CA CYS A 81 -2.67 1.49 -2.64
C CYS A 81 -1.40 0.75 -3.00
N VAL A 82 -1.26 -0.49 -2.53
CA VAL A 82 -0.19 -1.40 -2.96
C VAL A 82 -0.84 -2.57 -3.70
N ILE A 83 -0.37 -2.84 -4.91
CA ILE A 83 -0.80 -3.96 -5.74
C ILE A 83 0.37 -4.93 -5.84
N ALA A 84 0.16 -6.20 -5.50
CA ALA A 84 1.20 -7.22 -5.55
C ALA A 84 0.62 -8.56 -5.99
N VAL A 85 1.49 -9.51 -6.29
CA VAL A 85 1.03 -10.89 -6.56
C VAL A 85 0.43 -11.49 -5.30
N ASN A 86 1.13 -11.34 -4.19
CA ASN A 86 0.62 -11.70 -2.86
C ASN A 86 1.41 -10.96 -1.79
N PHE A 87 0.91 -11.00 -0.56
CA PHE A 87 1.49 -10.33 0.60
C PHE A 87 1.80 -11.36 1.69
N ALA A 88 2.85 -11.09 2.47
CA ALA A 88 3.07 -11.83 3.71
C ALA A 88 1.88 -11.59 4.65
N ARG A 89 1.44 -12.65 5.34
CA ARG A 89 0.21 -12.62 6.15
C ARG A 89 0.20 -11.50 7.19
N ILE A 90 1.30 -11.33 7.92
CA ILE A 90 1.37 -10.33 8.99
C ILE A 90 1.36 -8.93 8.41
N PHE A 91 2.07 -8.71 7.29
CA PHE A 91 2.04 -7.42 6.60
C PHE A 91 0.63 -7.09 6.12
N TYR A 92 -0.07 -8.06 5.53
CA TYR A 92 -1.46 -7.88 5.07
C TYR A 92 -2.34 -7.39 6.22
N ARG A 93 -2.28 -8.08 7.36
CA ARG A 93 -3.06 -7.72 8.53
C ARG A 93 -2.73 -6.32 9.04
N ASN A 94 -1.44 -6.01 9.18
CA ASN A 94 -1.01 -4.71 9.67
C ASN A 94 -1.42 -3.59 8.73
N ALA A 95 -1.34 -3.80 7.43
CA ALA A 95 -1.74 -2.81 6.43
C ALA A 95 -3.23 -2.47 6.53
N ILE A 96 -4.08 -3.48 6.58
CA ILE A 96 -5.52 -3.29 6.72
C ILE A 96 -5.84 -2.56 8.03
N ASN A 97 -5.18 -2.95 9.13
CA ASN A 97 -5.42 -2.34 10.45
C ASN A 97 -5.11 -0.85 10.48
N ILE A 98 -4.17 -0.37 9.69
CA ILE A 98 -3.83 1.06 9.64
C ILE A 98 -4.48 1.81 8.46
N GLY A 99 -5.30 1.11 7.68
CA GLY A 99 -6.04 1.72 6.59
C GLY A 99 -5.26 1.87 5.28
N LEU A 100 -4.19 1.11 5.09
CA LEU A 100 -3.49 1.05 3.82
C LEU A 100 -4.19 0.04 2.92
N ALA A 101 -4.70 0.49 1.77
CA ALA A 101 -5.35 -0.39 0.81
C ALA A 101 -4.31 -1.27 0.11
N ILE A 102 -4.56 -2.58 0.08
CA ILE A 102 -3.69 -3.54 -0.60
C ILE A 102 -4.53 -4.52 -1.41
N LEU A 103 -4.08 -4.84 -2.61
CA LEU A 103 -4.77 -5.74 -3.53
C LEU A 103 -3.82 -6.79 -4.09
N GLU A 104 -4.27 -8.04 -4.09
CA GLU A 104 -3.56 -9.13 -4.75
C GLU A 104 -4.10 -9.27 -6.17
N CYS A 105 -3.24 -9.04 -7.15
CA CYS A 105 -3.60 -9.18 -8.56
C CYS A 105 -2.35 -9.55 -9.37
N PRO A 106 -2.09 -10.84 -9.57
CA PRO A 106 -0.90 -11.28 -10.31
C PRO A 106 -0.80 -10.70 -11.71
N ALA A 107 -1.90 -10.62 -12.44
CA ALA A 107 -1.92 -10.07 -13.80
C ALA A 107 -1.51 -8.61 -13.83
N ALA A 108 -2.06 -7.79 -12.93
CA ALA A 108 -1.71 -6.38 -12.83
C ALA A 108 -0.25 -6.20 -12.41
N SER A 109 0.17 -6.97 -11.42
CA SER A 109 1.53 -6.92 -10.91
C SER A 109 2.57 -7.22 -11.99
N ALA A 110 2.30 -8.19 -12.86
CA ALA A 110 3.21 -8.58 -13.93
C ALA A 110 3.27 -7.56 -15.07
N ASP A 111 2.16 -6.92 -15.37
CA ASP A 111 1.98 -6.15 -16.61
C ASP A 111 2.13 -4.64 -16.44
N ILE A 112 1.72 -4.09 -15.31
CA ILE A 112 1.86 -2.65 -15.03
C ILE A 112 3.34 -2.29 -14.89
N GLU A 113 3.74 -1.20 -15.53
CA GLU A 113 5.14 -0.75 -15.53
C GLU A 113 5.34 0.47 -14.63
N ASN A 114 6.58 0.66 -14.20
CA ASN A 114 6.96 1.83 -13.41
C ASN A 114 6.67 3.11 -14.20
N GLY A 115 6.03 4.06 -13.55
CA GLY A 115 5.66 5.33 -14.19
C GLY A 115 4.30 5.33 -14.89
N ASP A 116 3.63 4.17 -14.99
CA ASP A 116 2.28 4.11 -15.57
C ASP A 116 1.30 4.88 -14.69
N GLU A 117 0.30 5.47 -15.32
CA GLU A 117 -0.84 6.06 -14.62
C GLU A 117 -1.89 4.98 -14.42
N VAL A 118 -2.32 4.77 -13.19
CA VAL A 118 -3.24 3.68 -12.82
C VAL A 118 -4.39 4.21 -11.96
N THR A 119 -5.59 3.69 -12.20
CA THR A 119 -6.75 3.90 -11.33
C THR A 119 -7.21 2.57 -10.74
N VAL A 120 -7.74 2.61 -9.54
CA VAL A 120 -8.28 1.43 -8.85
C VAL A 120 -9.65 1.77 -8.31
N ASP A 121 -10.64 0.94 -8.65
CA ASP A 121 -11.97 1.00 -8.07
C ASP A 121 -12.07 -0.09 -7.00
N PHE A 122 -12.07 0.30 -5.74
CA PHE A 122 -12.10 -0.65 -4.62
C PHE A 122 -13.46 -1.31 -4.44
N ASP A 123 -14.52 -0.74 -5.01
CA ASP A 123 -15.86 -1.32 -4.91
C ASP A 123 -16.04 -2.52 -5.85
N THR A 124 -15.42 -2.47 -7.03
CA THR A 124 -15.49 -3.53 -8.03
C THR A 124 -14.24 -4.37 -8.11
N GLY A 125 -13.11 -3.89 -7.60
CA GLY A 125 -11.80 -4.52 -7.73
C GLY A 125 -11.15 -4.32 -9.10
N VAL A 126 -11.69 -3.43 -9.93
CA VAL A 126 -11.13 -3.17 -11.26
C VAL A 126 -9.93 -2.23 -11.16
N ILE A 127 -8.82 -2.67 -11.72
CA ILE A 127 -7.58 -1.89 -11.85
C ILE A 127 -7.44 -1.51 -13.32
N THR A 128 -7.27 -0.23 -13.60
CA THR A 128 -7.09 0.26 -14.98
C THR A 128 -5.72 0.89 -15.14
N ASP A 129 -4.91 0.34 -16.05
CA ASP A 129 -3.67 0.99 -16.49
C ASP A 129 -4.03 1.99 -17.58
N VAL A 130 -4.15 3.25 -17.21
CA VAL A 130 -4.58 4.32 -18.12
C VAL A 130 -3.55 4.51 -19.24
N THR A 131 -2.28 4.40 -18.92
CA THR A 131 -1.18 4.57 -19.87
C THR A 131 -1.26 3.54 -21.01
N LYS A 132 -1.57 2.28 -20.67
CA LYS A 132 -1.66 1.19 -21.64
C LYS A 132 -3.07 0.95 -22.17
N GLY A 133 -4.09 1.48 -21.49
CA GLY A 133 -5.48 1.22 -21.83
C GLY A 133 -5.95 -0.20 -21.51
N THR A 134 -5.34 -0.84 -20.51
CA THR A 134 -5.68 -2.21 -20.11
C THR A 134 -6.35 -2.22 -18.74
N THR A 135 -7.17 -3.26 -18.49
CA THR A 135 -7.85 -3.45 -17.22
C THR A 135 -7.55 -4.82 -16.63
N TYR A 136 -7.60 -4.90 -15.31
CA TYR A 136 -7.37 -6.12 -14.56
C TYR A 136 -8.44 -6.24 -13.49
N GLN A 137 -8.80 -7.46 -13.13
CA GLN A 137 -9.80 -7.72 -12.11
C GLN A 137 -9.14 -8.31 -10.87
N ALA A 138 -9.16 -7.56 -9.79
CA ALA A 138 -8.81 -8.04 -8.45
C ALA A 138 -10.11 -8.36 -7.70
N GLU A 139 -9.99 -9.08 -6.60
CA GLU A 139 -11.13 -9.34 -5.74
C GLU A 139 -11.49 -8.05 -4.98
N PRO A 140 -12.75 -7.59 -5.02
CA PRO A 140 -13.12 -6.39 -4.28
C PRO A 140 -13.10 -6.63 -2.77
N PHE A 141 -12.85 -5.58 -2.00
CA PHE A 141 -12.86 -5.69 -0.55
C PHE A 141 -14.27 -5.97 -0.02
N PRO A 142 -14.41 -6.82 1.01
CA PRO A 142 -15.65 -6.90 1.76
C PRO A 142 -16.05 -5.53 2.34
N PRO A 143 -17.34 -5.24 2.54
CA PRO A 143 -17.76 -3.94 3.07
C PRO A 143 -17.07 -3.52 4.36
N PHE A 144 -16.83 -4.46 5.26
CA PHE A 144 -16.15 -4.22 6.52
C PHE A 144 -14.70 -3.74 6.32
N ILE A 145 -13.98 -4.33 5.36
CA ILE A 145 -12.61 -3.90 5.03
C ILE A 145 -12.61 -2.53 4.37
N LYS A 146 -13.54 -2.28 3.46
CA LYS A 146 -13.68 -0.95 2.83
C LYS A 146 -13.93 0.14 3.87
N ASP A 147 -14.77 -0.14 4.85
CA ASP A 147 -15.06 0.79 5.93
C ASP A 147 -13.82 1.09 6.76
N MET A 148 -13.05 0.07 7.12
CA MET A 148 -11.80 0.25 7.86
C MET A 148 -10.81 1.13 7.11
N ILE A 149 -10.62 0.88 5.82
CA ILE A 149 -9.70 1.66 4.99
C ILE A 149 -10.19 3.11 4.86
N ALA A 150 -11.48 3.30 4.61
CA ALA A 150 -12.07 4.63 4.46
C ALA A 150 -11.95 5.47 5.73
N ARG A 151 -11.97 4.84 6.90
CA ARG A 151 -11.86 5.52 8.20
C ARG A 151 -10.42 5.66 8.71
N GLY A 152 -9.44 5.14 7.97
CA GLY A 152 -8.04 5.25 8.34
C GLY A 152 -7.51 4.12 9.21
N GLY A 153 -8.23 2.99 9.29
CA GLY A 153 -7.78 1.79 9.97
C GLY A 153 -8.68 1.34 11.13
N LEU A 154 -8.26 0.29 11.82
CA LEU A 154 -9.07 -0.35 12.85
C LEU A 154 -9.38 0.58 14.02
N MET A 155 -8.40 1.26 14.56
CA MET A 155 -8.61 2.14 15.72
C MET A 155 -9.54 3.32 15.39
N ALA A 156 -9.37 3.91 14.22
CA ALA A 156 -10.25 4.99 13.77
C ALA A 156 -11.69 4.49 13.55
N SER A 157 -11.85 3.27 13.01
CA SER A 157 -13.14 2.64 12.81
C SER A 157 -13.85 2.39 14.14
N LEU A 158 -13.14 1.89 15.15
CA LEU A 158 -13.69 1.65 16.48
C LEU A 158 -14.11 2.97 17.17
N LYS A 159 -13.29 4.01 17.06
CA LYS A 159 -13.62 5.34 17.61
C LYS A 159 -14.89 5.91 16.96
N ALA A 160 -15.04 5.76 15.65
CA ALA A 160 -16.23 6.23 14.95
C ALA A 160 -17.49 5.48 15.39
N LYS A 161 -17.40 4.18 15.64
CA LYS A 161 -18.52 3.37 16.14
C LYS A 161 -18.91 3.79 17.56
N GLU A 162 -17.96 4.08 18.43
CA GLU A 162 -18.23 4.59 19.77
C GLU A 162 -18.91 5.95 19.73
N ALA A 163 -18.45 6.84 18.87
CA ALA A 163 -19.05 8.17 18.73
C ALA A 163 -20.48 8.12 18.18
N ALA A 164 -20.84 7.06 17.44
CA ALA A 164 -22.17 6.88 16.86
C ALA A 164 -23.19 6.28 17.84
N LYS A 165 -22.75 5.84 19.03
CA LYS A 165 -23.64 5.30 20.08
C LYS A 165 -24.24 6.44 20.95
#